data_f21b082bd6be8c4bad886518e3b6027a
#
_entry.id   f21b082bd6be8c4bad886518e3b6027a
#
_cell.length_a   1.000
_cell.length_b   1.000
_cell.length_c   1.000
_cell.angle_alpha   90.00
_cell.angle_beta   90.00
_cell.angle_gamma   90.00
#
_symmetry.space_group_name_H-M   'P 1'
#
loop_
_entity.id
_entity.type
_entity.pdbx_description
1 polymer ?
#
loop_
_entity_poly.entity_id
_entity_poly.type
_entity_poly.pdbx_seq_one_letter_code
_entity_poly.pdbx_strand_id
1 'polypeptide(L)'
;MYELPLFPLNLVLFPGMPLPLHIFEERYKQMVADCLRDDRPFGVVLIAEGRAEGGPPARPHAIGCTAEIAQVQPLDDGRMILMTVGRERFRIVRLRHDRPYLVGMVEPAPLLDEDRARVAEGAARLEPLVMAYLKKLVSMGNLDTMPDDPPDDPASLAYLGAA
;
A
#
# COMPACT_ATOMS: atom_id res chain seq x y z
N MET A 1 -7.27 13.63 -11.94
CA MET A 1 -8.09 12.39 -11.93
C MET A 1 -7.53 11.47 -13.01
N TYR A 2 -7.30 10.18 -12.71
CA TYR A 2 -6.76 9.18 -13.64
C TYR A 2 -7.30 7.79 -13.33
N GLU A 3 -7.17 6.86 -14.28
CA GLU A 3 -7.54 5.46 -14.07
C GLU A 3 -6.44 4.70 -13.35
N LEU A 4 -6.84 3.89 -12.35
CA LEU A 4 -5.93 3.05 -11.58
C LEU A 4 -6.55 1.65 -11.41
N PRO A 5 -5.85 0.55 -11.81
CA PRO A 5 -6.23 -0.80 -11.41
C PRO A 5 -6.23 -0.91 -9.89
N LEU A 6 -7.23 -1.58 -9.32
CA LEU A 6 -7.36 -1.69 -7.87
C LEU A 6 -7.24 -3.14 -7.40
N PHE A 7 -6.48 -3.33 -6.34
CA PHE A 7 -6.33 -4.60 -5.64
C PHE A 7 -6.90 -4.48 -4.22
N PRO A 8 -8.15 -4.91 -4.00
CA PRO A 8 -8.75 -4.93 -2.68
C PRO A 8 -8.11 -6.01 -1.78
N LEU A 9 -7.66 -5.62 -0.61
CA LEU A 9 -7.02 -6.49 0.39
C LEU A 9 -7.57 -6.21 1.79
N ASN A 10 -7.29 -7.12 2.73
CA ASN A 10 -7.64 -6.96 4.15
C ASN A 10 -6.51 -6.27 4.95
N LEU A 11 -5.80 -5.34 4.31
CA LEU A 11 -4.74 -4.56 4.93
C LEU A 11 -4.73 -3.13 4.40
N VAL A 12 -4.08 -2.24 5.12
CA VAL A 12 -3.78 -0.87 4.69
C VAL A 12 -2.33 -0.81 4.26
N LEU A 13 -2.09 -0.32 3.03
CA LEU A 13 -0.75 -0.02 2.55
C LEU A 13 -0.43 1.45 2.82
N PHE A 14 0.72 1.71 3.41
CA PHE A 14 1.22 3.07 3.64
C PHE A 14 2.33 3.44 2.64
N PRO A 15 2.52 4.72 2.33
CA PRO A 15 3.68 5.20 1.60
C PRO A 15 4.99 4.73 2.24
N GLY A 16 5.95 4.23 1.43
CA GLY A 16 7.21 3.67 1.87
C GLY A 16 7.15 2.22 2.36
N MET A 17 5.96 1.68 2.63
CA MET A 17 5.79 0.32 3.13
C MET A 17 6.04 -0.72 2.02
N PRO A 18 6.95 -1.70 2.23
CA PRO A 18 7.06 -2.85 1.33
C PRO A 18 5.88 -3.79 1.53
N LEU A 19 5.36 -4.34 0.43
CA LEU A 19 4.26 -5.29 0.46
C LEU A 19 4.56 -6.45 -0.49
N PRO A 20 4.92 -7.64 0.04
CA PRO A 20 4.98 -8.85 -0.75
C PRO A 20 3.57 -9.37 -1.04
N LEU A 21 3.32 -9.75 -2.29
CA LEU A 21 2.02 -10.27 -2.74
C LEU A 21 2.22 -11.58 -3.49
N HIS A 22 1.35 -12.55 -3.17
CA HIS A 22 1.26 -13.81 -3.92
C HIS A 22 0.06 -13.72 -4.86
N ILE A 23 0.33 -13.71 -6.16
CA ILE A 23 -0.69 -13.55 -7.21
C ILE A 23 -0.99 -14.93 -7.80
N PHE A 24 -2.21 -15.42 -7.59
CA PHE A 24 -2.68 -16.73 -8.07
C PHE A 24 -4.00 -16.64 -8.85
N GLU A 25 -4.86 -15.64 -8.57
CA GLU A 25 -6.12 -15.45 -9.29
C GLU A 25 -5.88 -14.86 -10.69
N GLU A 26 -6.54 -15.42 -11.73
CA GLU A 26 -6.37 -14.99 -13.13
C GLU A 26 -6.66 -13.49 -13.35
N ARG A 27 -7.66 -12.94 -12.66
CA ARG A 27 -7.98 -11.51 -12.75
C ARG A 27 -6.81 -10.63 -12.30
N TYR A 28 -6.08 -11.04 -11.27
CA TYR A 28 -4.93 -10.25 -10.76
C TYR A 28 -3.66 -10.54 -11.55
N LYS A 29 -3.49 -11.73 -12.13
CA LYS A 29 -2.42 -11.99 -13.11
C LYS A 29 -2.56 -11.05 -14.31
N GLN A 30 -3.79 -10.90 -14.82
CA GLN A 30 -4.06 -9.96 -15.91
C GLN A 30 -3.82 -8.51 -15.48
N MET A 31 -4.26 -8.10 -14.30
CA MET A 31 -4.01 -6.76 -13.76
C MET A 31 -2.51 -6.44 -13.71
N VAL A 32 -1.70 -7.36 -13.17
CA VAL A 32 -0.25 -7.22 -13.09
C VAL A 32 0.38 -7.13 -14.48
N ALA A 33 -0.03 -8.00 -15.42
CA ALA A 33 0.45 -7.96 -16.80
C ALA A 33 0.13 -6.61 -17.48
N ASP A 34 -1.08 -6.07 -17.27
CA ASP A 34 -1.46 -4.76 -17.77
C ASP A 34 -0.63 -3.63 -17.13
N CYS A 35 -0.38 -3.70 -15.82
CA CYS A 35 0.45 -2.72 -15.12
C CYS A 35 1.91 -2.74 -15.61
N LEU A 36 2.50 -3.91 -15.79
CA LEU A 36 3.86 -4.06 -16.30
C LEU A 36 4.01 -3.59 -17.76
N ARG A 37 3.03 -3.92 -18.62
CA ARG A 37 3.04 -3.48 -20.02
C ARG A 37 2.97 -1.95 -20.14
N ASP A 38 2.15 -1.32 -19.30
CA ASP A 38 1.86 0.11 -19.37
C ASP A 38 2.77 0.94 -18.43
N ASP A 39 3.75 0.30 -17.79
CA ASP A 39 4.69 0.90 -16.81
C ASP A 39 3.98 1.77 -15.78
N ARG A 40 2.98 1.20 -15.11
CA ARG A 40 2.16 1.92 -14.14
C ARG A 40 1.93 1.11 -12.85
N PRO A 41 1.73 1.79 -11.72
CA PRO A 41 1.36 1.15 -10.47
C PRO A 41 -0.09 0.64 -10.52
N PHE A 42 -0.45 -0.14 -9.50
CA PHE A 42 -1.85 -0.40 -9.13
C PHE A 42 -2.15 0.20 -7.75
N GLY A 43 -3.42 0.29 -7.37
CA GLY A 43 -3.84 0.79 -6.07
C GLY A 43 -4.22 -0.35 -5.13
N VAL A 44 -3.64 -0.37 -3.94
CA VAL A 44 -4.09 -1.22 -2.83
C VAL A 44 -5.13 -0.48 -2.02
N VAL A 45 -6.26 -1.14 -1.75
CA VAL A 45 -7.39 -0.58 -1.01
C VAL A 45 -7.90 -1.58 0.02
N LEU A 46 -8.18 -1.09 1.23
CA LEU A 46 -8.79 -1.92 2.27
C LEU A 46 -10.23 -2.28 1.88
N ILE A 47 -10.59 -3.54 2.03
CA ILE A 47 -11.95 -4.03 1.82
C ILE A 47 -12.87 -3.50 2.93
N ALA A 48 -13.96 -2.83 2.53
CA ALA A 48 -15.02 -2.42 3.43
C ALA A 48 -16.10 -3.51 3.57
N GLU A 49 -16.44 -4.15 2.43
CA GLU A 49 -17.45 -5.22 2.37
C GLU A 49 -17.04 -6.26 1.33
N GLY A 50 -17.29 -7.54 1.61
CA GLY A 50 -16.95 -8.64 0.72
C GLY A 50 -15.70 -9.40 1.17
N ARG A 51 -15.04 -10.08 0.22
CA ARG A 51 -13.86 -10.92 0.47
C ARG A 51 -12.73 -10.56 -0.49
N ALA A 52 -11.50 -10.74 -0.03
CA ALA A 52 -10.30 -10.54 -0.84
C ALA A 52 -10.19 -11.60 -1.94
N GLU A 53 -10.54 -12.84 -1.63
CA GLU A 53 -10.37 -14.00 -2.49
C GLU A 53 -11.74 -14.58 -2.88
N GLY A 54 -11.84 -14.92 -4.16
CA GLY A 54 -13.03 -15.55 -4.75
C GLY A 54 -14.29 -14.70 -4.68
N GLY A 55 -15.22 -14.92 -5.61
CA GLY A 55 -16.50 -14.24 -5.62
C GLY A 55 -16.50 -12.87 -6.35
N PRO A 56 -17.60 -12.11 -6.19
CA PRO A 56 -17.75 -10.80 -6.82
C PRO A 56 -16.72 -9.80 -6.28
N PRO A 57 -16.42 -8.73 -7.03
CA PRO A 57 -15.49 -7.69 -6.58
C PRO A 57 -15.90 -7.13 -5.22
N ALA A 58 -14.97 -7.11 -4.27
CA ALA A 58 -15.18 -6.51 -2.96
C ALA A 58 -15.43 -5.00 -3.09
N ARG A 59 -16.22 -4.45 -2.19
CA ARG A 59 -16.39 -3.00 -2.07
C ARG A 59 -15.26 -2.43 -1.22
N PRO A 60 -14.39 -1.57 -1.78
CA PRO A 60 -13.29 -0.99 -1.04
C PRO A 60 -13.70 0.24 -0.24
N HIS A 61 -12.88 0.60 0.74
CA HIS A 61 -12.86 1.95 1.30
C HIS A 61 -12.42 2.97 0.25
N ALA A 62 -12.78 4.24 0.46
CA ALA A 62 -12.54 5.30 -0.51
C ALA A 62 -11.06 5.73 -0.63
N ILE A 63 -10.25 5.48 0.39
CA ILE A 63 -8.83 5.85 0.42
C ILE A 63 -7.97 4.60 0.24
N GLY A 64 -6.94 4.70 -0.60
CA GLY A 64 -5.94 3.67 -0.81
C GLY A 64 -4.54 4.26 -0.99
N CYS A 65 -3.59 3.37 -1.28
CA CYS A 65 -2.22 3.73 -1.60
C CYS A 65 -1.80 3.05 -2.91
N THR A 66 -1.09 3.76 -3.77
CA THR A 66 -0.50 3.19 -4.98
C THR A 66 0.64 2.24 -4.60
N ALA A 67 0.72 1.10 -5.27
CA ALA A 67 1.76 0.10 -5.12
C ALA A 67 2.58 0.05 -6.40
N GLU A 68 3.84 0.44 -6.31
CA GLU A 68 4.82 0.31 -7.39
C GLU A 68 5.40 -1.10 -7.36
N ILE A 69 5.47 -1.76 -8.52
CA ILE A 69 6.03 -3.10 -8.65
C ILE A 69 7.56 -2.99 -8.71
N ALA A 70 8.24 -3.38 -7.64
CA ALA A 70 9.70 -3.36 -7.57
C ALA A 70 10.32 -4.64 -8.16
N GLN A 71 9.68 -5.79 -7.96
CA GLN A 71 10.19 -7.09 -8.44
C GLN A 71 9.03 -8.03 -8.73
N VAL A 72 9.21 -8.85 -9.77
CA VAL A 72 8.31 -9.95 -10.14
C VAL A 72 9.09 -11.23 -10.18
N GLN A 73 8.63 -12.24 -9.46
CA GLN A 73 9.17 -13.59 -9.49
C GLN A 73 8.07 -14.54 -9.97
N PRO A 74 8.14 -15.02 -11.24
CA PRO A 74 7.23 -16.04 -11.73
C PRO A 74 7.50 -17.37 -11.05
N LEU A 75 6.45 -18.18 -10.85
CA LEU A 75 6.50 -19.54 -10.35
C LEU A 75 6.12 -20.54 -11.45
N ASP A 76 6.60 -21.78 -11.35
CA ASP A 76 6.44 -22.82 -12.38
C ASP A 76 4.97 -23.17 -12.71
N ASP A 77 4.07 -22.91 -11.76
CA ASP A 77 2.63 -23.18 -11.91
C ASP A 77 1.81 -21.97 -12.43
N GLY A 78 2.50 -20.95 -12.94
CA GLY A 78 1.87 -19.74 -13.48
C GLY A 78 1.39 -18.75 -12.41
N ARG A 79 1.66 -18.99 -11.12
CA ARG A 79 1.53 -17.99 -10.05
C ARG A 79 2.75 -17.08 -10.07
N MET A 80 2.69 -15.98 -9.32
CA MET A 80 3.84 -15.08 -9.19
C MET A 80 3.91 -14.47 -7.80
N ILE A 81 5.11 -14.14 -7.38
CA ILE A 81 5.36 -13.33 -6.19
C ILE A 81 5.77 -11.94 -6.66
N LEU A 82 5.11 -10.92 -6.14
CA LEU A 82 5.49 -9.52 -6.35
C LEU A 82 6.12 -8.99 -5.08
N MET A 83 7.15 -8.18 -5.24
CA MET A 83 7.56 -7.22 -4.23
C MET A 83 7.11 -5.85 -4.68
N THR A 84 6.29 -5.19 -3.88
CA THR A 84 5.76 -3.85 -4.17
C THR A 84 6.11 -2.88 -3.05
N VAL A 85 6.08 -1.58 -3.37
CA VAL A 85 6.31 -0.51 -2.39
C VAL A 85 5.19 0.52 -2.50
N GLY A 86 4.59 0.87 -1.37
CA GLY A 86 3.59 1.94 -1.29
C GLY A 86 4.20 3.28 -1.68
N ARG A 87 3.46 4.10 -2.47
CA ARG A 87 3.96 5.41 -2.91
C ARG A 87 3.04 6.55 -2.49
N GLU A 88 1.89 6.68 -3.12
CA GLU A 88 1.03 7.84 -2.96
C GLU A 88 -0.35 7.45 -2.49
N ARG A 89 -0.90 8.21 -1.58
CA ARG A 89 -2.30 8.08 -1.19
C ARG A 89 -3.19 8.65 -2.29
N PHE A 90 -4.29 7.95 -2.53
CA PHE A 90 -5.31 8.39 -3.47
C PHE A 90 -6.71 8.23 -2.85
N ARG A 91 -7.68 8.95 -3.44
CA ARG A 91 -9.10 8.80 -3.18
C ARG A 91 -9.80 8.25 -4.41
N ILE A 92 -10.66 7.27 -4.23
CA ILE A 92 -11.56 6.76 -5.26
C ILE A 92 -12.72 7.73 -5.42
N VAL A 93 -12.89 8.22 -6.64
CA VAL A 93 -14.03 9.07 -7.03
C VAL A 93 -15.16 8.22 -7.61
N ARG A 94 -14.81 7.22 -8.42
CA ARG A 94 -15.75 6.29 -9.04
C ARG A 94 -15.10 4.95 -9.30
N LEU A 95 -15.88 3.87 -9.16
CA LEU A 95 -15.48 2.51 -9.52
C LEU A 95 -16.00 2.14 -10.91
N ARG A 96 -15.23 1.30 -11.60
CA ARG A 96 -15.58 0.67 -12.89
C ARG A 96 -15.39 -0.84 -12.77
N HIS A 97 -16.27 -1.59 -13.45
CA HIS A 97 -16.34 -3.05 -13.41
C HIS A 97 -16.30 -3.67 -14.83
N ASP A 98 -15.74 -2.96 -15.78
CA ASP A 98 -15.64 -3.33 -17.19
C ASP A 98 -14.39 -4.18 -17.51
N ARG A 99 -13.57 -4.47 -16.52
CA ARG A 99 -12.41 -5.38 -16.60
C ARG A 99 -12.58 -6.56 -15.66
N PRO A 100 -11.81 -7.65 -15.83
CA PRO A 100 -11.82 -8.77 -14.88
C PRO A 100 -11.45 -8.39 -13.45
N TYR A 101 -10.74 -7.28 -13.28
CA TYR A 101 -10.36 -6.68 -12.01
C TYR A 101 -10.99 -5.30 -11.82
N LEU A 102 -11.01 -4.83 -10.59
CA LEU A 102 -11.58 -3.53 -10.24
C LEU A 102 -10.73 -2.39 -10.78
N VAL A 103 -11.36 -1.35 -11.32
CA VAL A 103 -10.68 -0.12 -11.76
C VAL A 103 -11.31 1.08 -11.06
N GLY A 104 -10.48 1.97 -10.52
CA GLY A 104 -10.90 3.23 -9.93
C GLY A 104 -10.57 4.42 -10.82
N MET A 105 -11.50 5.37 -10.93
CA MET A 105 -11.16 6.75 -11.26
C MET A 105 -10.72 7.41 -9.96
N VAL A 106 -9.46 7.80 -9.87
CA VAL A 106 -8.85 8.26 -8.61
C VAL A 106 -8.25 9.66 -8.72
N GLU A 107 -8.10 10.30 -7.59
CA GLU A 107 -7.40 11.58 -7.43
C GLU A 107 -6.36 11.46 -6.30
N PRO A 108 -5.25 12.22 -6.35
CA PRO A 108 -4.31 12.28 -5.24
C PRO A 108 -5.00 12.71 -3.94
N ALA A 109 -4.62 12.09 -2.83
CA ALA A 109 -5.13 12.40 -1.49
C ALA A 109 -3.96 12.53 -0.51
N PRO A 110 -3.08 13.55 -0.68
CA PRO A 110 -1.97 13.75 0.23
C PRO A 110 -2.46 14.04 1.64
N LEU A 111 -1.58 13.85 2.64
CA LEU A 111 -1.86 14.36 3.99
C LEU A 111 -1.91 15.89 3.93
N LEU A 112 -2.92 16.45 4.59
CA LEU A 112 -3.03 17.90 4.73
C LEU A 112 -2.13 18.33 5.90
N ASP A 113 -1.17 19.17 5.60
CA ASP A 113 -0.27 19.79 6.58
C ASP A 113 -0.83 21.18 6.94
N GLU A 114 -1.92 21.19 7.73
CA GLU A 114 -2.63 22.43 8.09
C GLU A 114 -1.92 23.23 9.19
N ASP A 115 -1.12 22.58 10.04
CA ASP A 115 -0.39 23.21 11.15
C ASP A 115 0.97 22.56 11.36
N ARG A 116 1.99 23.11 10.70
CA ARG A 116 3.38 22.60 10.75
C ARG A 116 3.96 22.56 12.17
N ALA A 117 3.58 23.51 13.03
CA ALA A 117 4.10 23.54 14.40
C ALA A 117 3.54 22.36 15.21
N ARG A 118 2.25 22.08 15.10
CA ARG A 118 1.61 20.92 15.76
C ARG A 118 2.10 19.59 15.18
N VAL A 119 2.34 19.53 13.87
CA VAL A 119 2.89 18.34 13.21
C VAL A 119 4.31 18.07 13.72
N ALA A 120 5.17 19.09 13.81
CA ALA A 120 6.53 18.95 14.33
C ALA A 120 6.54 18.54 15.81
N GLU A 121 5.68 19.13 16.66
CA GLU A 121 5.52 18.72 18.05
C GLU A 121 5.04 17.26 18.17
N GLY A 122 4.06 16.88 17.33
CA GLY A 122 3.56 15.51 17.27
C GLY A 122 4.65 14.51 16.87
N ALA A 123 5.46 14.83 15.86
CA ALA A 123 6.58 14.01 15.39
C ALA A 123 7.64 13.83 16.50
N ALA A 124 8.03 14.91 17.16
CA ALA A 124 9.00 14.86 18.27
C ALA A 124 8.54 13.98 19.44
N ARG A 125 7.23 13.87 19.67
CA ARG A 125 6.65 12.96 20.67
C ARG A 125 6.53 11.52 20.18
N LEU A 126 6.26 11.32 18.88
CA LEU A 126 6.09 10.01 18.27
C LEU A 126 7.42 9.26 18.09
N GLU A 127 8.45 9.97 17.66
CA GLU A 127 9.77 9.39 17.32
C GLU A 127 10.31 8.44 18.41
N PRO A 128 10.46 8.85 19.70
CA PRO A 128 10.99 7.96 20.72
C PRO A 128 10.14 6.72 20.97
N LEU A 129 8.82 6.82 20.75
CA LEU A 129 7.90 5.69 20.90
C LEU A 129 8.08 4.68 19.77
N VAL A 130 8.16 5.15 18.54
CA VAL A 130 8.40 4.31 17.34
C VAL A 130 9.77 3.62 17.47
N MET A 131 10.82 4.36 17.83
CA MET A 131 12.17 3.80 18.00
C MET A 131 12.23 2.78 19.13
N ALA A 132 11.53 3.01 20.24
CA ALA A 132 11.42 2.03 21.33
C ALA A 132 10.68 0.76 20.89
N TYR A 133 9.61 0.90 20.11
CA TYR A 133 8.85 -0.22 19.55
C TYR A 133 9.69 -1.05 18.58
N LEU A 134 10.38 -0.41 17.63
CA LEU A 134 11.27 -1.08 16.68
C LEU A 134 12.40 -1.85 17.40
N LYS A 135 13.04 -1.24 18.41
CA LYS A 135 14.05 -1.92 19.26
C LYS A 135 13.49 -3.20 19.88
N LYS A 136 12.24 -3.14 20.35
CA LYS A 136 11.58 -4.30 20.93
C LYS A 136 11.31 -5.38 19.89
N LEU A 137 10.87 -5.02 18.68
CA LEU A 137 10.66 -5.97 17.58
C LEU A 137 11.96 -6.69 17.20
N VAL A 138 13.07 -5.98 17.09
CA VAL A 138 14.40 -6.57 16.83
C VAL A 138 14.78 -7.53 17.95
N SER A 139 14.61 -7.13 19.21
CA SER A 139 14.95 -7.99 20.36
C SER A 139 14.10 -9.26 20.44
N MET A 140 12.92 -9.26 19.84
CA MET A 140 12.02 -10.43 19.75
C MET A 140 12.25 -11.28 18.49
N GLY A 141 13.18 -10.89 17.60
CA GLY A 141 13.47 -11.58 16.34
C GLY A 141 12.40 -11.39 15.27
N ASN A 142 11.51 -10.39 15.43
CA ASN A 142 10.47 -10.07 14.46
C ASN A 142 10.94 -9.06 13.40
N LEU A 143 12.13 -8.51 13.56
CA LEU A 143 12.80 -7.63 12.60
C LEU A 143 14.29 -8.00 12.56
N ASP A 144 14.86 -8.10 11.37
CA ASP A 144 16.28 -8.50 11.22
C ASP A 144 17.25 -7.36 11.56
N THR A 145 16.88 -6.11 11.24
CA THR A 145 17.69 -4.93 11.48
C THR A 145 16.84 -3.72 11.84
N MET A 146 17.42 -2.81 12.65
CA MET A 146 16.83 -1.49 12.88
C MET A 146 17.19 -0.53 11.74
N PRO A 147 16.28 0.41 11.35
CA PRO A 147 16.71 1.58 10.59
C PRO A 147 17.79 2.35 11.39
N ASP A 148 18.84 2.77 10.70
CA ASP A 148 19.94 3.51 11.35
C ASP A 148 19.48 4.83 11.94
N ASP A 149 18.60 5.54 11.19
CA ASP A 149 17.99 6.79 11.62
C ASP A 149 16.47 6.79 11.38
N PRO A 150 15.67 7.48 12.23
CA PRO A 150 14.27 7.70 11.97
C PRO A 150 14.08 8.60 10.73
N PRO A 151 12.95 8.50 10.02
CA PRO A 151 12.66 9.43 8.93
C PRO A 151 12.62 10.88 9.42
N ASP A 152 13.31 11.79 8.73
CA ASP A 152 13.31 13.23 9.05
C ASP A 152 11.94 13.89 8.78
N ASP A 153 11.17 13.32 7.84
CA ASP A 153 9.86 13.81 7.48
C ASP A 153 8.77 13.26 8.42
N PRO A 154 7.98 14.15 9.09
CA PRO A 154 6.93 13.75 10.02
C PRO A 154 5.88 12.79 9.46
N ALA A 155 5.55 12.90 8.16
CA ALA A 155 4.59 12.00 7.53
C ALA A 155 5.17 10.59 7.39
N SER A 156 6.42 10.47 6.98
CA SER A 156 7.13 9.19 6.89
C SER A 156 7.29 8.52 8.25
N LEU A 157 7.58 9.30 9.30
CA LEU A 157 7.64 8.80 10.67
C LEU A 157 6.27 8.28 11.15
N ALA A 158 5.19 9.00 10.84
CA ALA A 158 3.82 8.57 11.16
C ALA A 158 3.44 7.28 10.42
N TYR A 159 3.82 7.14 9.15
CA TYR A 159 3.59 5.92 8.38
C TYR A 159 4.40 4.73 8.93
N LEU A 160 5.66 4.95 9.31
CA LEU A 160 6.49 3.91 9.92
C LEU A 160 5.88 3.41 11.24
N GLY A 161 5.31 4.31 12.04
CA GLY A 161 4.65 3.95 13.29
C GLY A 161 3.27 3.30 13.12
N ALA A 162 2.67 3.41 11.93
CA ALA A 162 1.35 2.86 11.61
C ALA A 162 1.42 1.51 10.86
N ALA A 163 2.57 1.17 10.25
CA ALA A 163 2.82 -0.07 9.52
C ALA A 163 3.08 -1.24 10.46
#